data_322183bc0572329b8ee6931286213778
#
_entry.id   322183bc0572329b8ee6931286213778
#
_cell.length_a   1.000
_cell.length_b   1.000
_cell.length_c   1.000
_cell.angle_alpha   90.00
_cell.angle_beta   90.00
_cell.angle_gamma   90.00
#
_symmetry.space_group_name_H-M   'P 1'
#
loop_
_entity.id
_entity.type
_entity.pdbx_description
1 polymer ?
#
loop_
_entity_poly.entity_id
_entity_poly.type
_entity_poly.pdbx_seq_one_letter_code
_entity_poly.pdbx_strand_id
1 'polypeptide(L)'
;MMKLYDFPGAPNPRRVKIFAEEKNITLELINCDMAKREHKSPEFLKKNPSGKIPVLELDDGRCISESIPICRYLESLVPDPNLFGEDAFEISFIESRNRHIELELWTQI
;
A
#
# COMPACT_ATOMS: atom_id res chain seq x y z
N MET A 1 -12.09 -1.90 11.57
CA MET A 1 -11.75 -1.27 10.29
C MET A 1 -10.23 -1.24 10.13
N MET A 2 -9.76 -1.65 8.97
CA MET A 2 -8.33 -1.61 8.67
C MET A 2 -7.80 -0.19 8.66
N LYS A 3 -6.56 -0.02 9.10
CA LYS A 3 -5.90 1.29 9.20
C LYS A 3 -4.79 1.41 8.16
N LEU A 4 -4.75 2.54 7.46
CA LEU A 4 -3.67 2.84 6.54
C LEU A 4 -2.86 3.99 7.12
N TYR A 5 -1.57 3.75 7.37
CA TYR A 5 -0.65 4.78 7.81
C TYR A 5 -0.23 5.60 6.59
N ASP A 6 -0.52 6.89 6.63
CA ASP A 6 -0.54 7.78 5.50
C ASP A 6 0.25 9.06 5.81
N PHE A 7 0.65 9.78 4.77
CA PHE A 7 1.12 11.16 4.84
C PHE A 7 0.55 11.87 3.63
N PRO A 8 -0.31 12.89 3.82
CA PRO A 8 -0.93 13.60 2.70
C PRO A 8 0.11 14.10 1.69
N GLY A 9 -0.12 13.82 0.42
CA GLY A 9 0.78 14.19 -0.65
C GLY A 9 1.86 13.19 -0.98
N ALA A 10 2.10 12.19 -0.12
CA ALA A 10 3.07 11.14 -0.41
C ALA A 10 2.53 10.21 -1.51
N PRO A 11 3.34 9.88 -2.53
CA PRO A 11 2.83 9.13 -3.69
C PRO A 11 2.48 7.68 -3.41
N ASN A 12 3.23 6.98 -2.56
CA ASN A 12 2.98 5.57 -2.30
C ASN A 12 1.68 5.32 -1.51
N PRO A 13 1.42 6.05 -0.41
CA PRO A 13 0.11 5.94 0.25
C PRO A 13 -1.03 6.36 -0.67
N ARG A 14 -0.82 7.37 -1.52
CA ARG A 14 -1.84 7.83 -2.46
C ARG A 14 -2.24 6.72 -3.42
N ARG A 15 -1.29 5.93 -3.89
CA ARG A 15 -1.56 4.77 -4.75
C ARG A 15 -2.54 3.81 -4.08
N VAL A 16 -2.31 3.51 -2.80
CA VAL A 16 -3.19 2.62 -2.04
C VAL A 16 -4.58 3.22 -1.87
N LYS A 17 -4.65 4.52 -1.58
CA LYS A 17 -5.95 5.19 -1.39
C LYS A 17 -6.79 5.16 -2.66
N ILE A 18 -6.16 5.40 -3.82
CA ILE A 18 -6.86 5.34 -5.11
C ILE A 18 -7.35 3.92 -5.37
N PHE A 19 -6.50 2.92 -5.11
CA PHE A 19 -6.87 1.52 -5.30
C PHE A 19 -8.04 1.13 -4.41
N ALA A 20 -8.00 1.50 -3.13
CA ALA A 20 -9.08 1.22 -2.19
C ALA A 20 -10.39 1.85 -2.64
N GLU A 21 -10.33 3.08 -3.16
CA GLU A 21 -11.51 3.77 -3.67
C GLU A 21 -12.11 3.04 -4.86
N GLU A 22 -11.27 2.56 -5.78
CA GLU A 22 -11.75 1.77 -6.92
C GLU A 22 -12.42 0.47 -6.47
N LYS A 23 -12.02 -0.07 -5.34
CA LYS A 23 -12.59 -1.30 -4.76
C LYS A 23 -13.75 -1.02 -3.81
N ASN A 24 -14.11 0.23 -3.59
CA ASN A 24 -15.11 0.64 -2.60
C ASN A 24 -14.77 0.14 -1.19
N ILE A 25 -13.49 0.07 -0.86
CA ILE A 25 -13.02 -0.31 0.46
C ILE A 25 -12.75 0.96 1.25
N THR A 26 -13.35 1.07 2.44
CA THR A 26 -13.11 2.20 3.34
C THR A 26 -11.98 1.85 4.29
N LEU A 27 -10.98 2.71 4.37
CA LEU A 27 -9.84 2.56 5.28
C LEU A 27 -9.83 3.71 6.28
N GLU A 28 -9.42 3.43 7.52
CA GLU A 28 -9.16 4.48 8.49
C GLU A 28 -7.76 5.01 8.22
N LEU A 29 -7.66 6.31 7.91
CA LEU A 29 -6.38 6.91 7.59
C LEU A 29 -5.72 7.45 8.85
N ILE A 30 -4.50 7.01 9.12
CA ILE A 30 -3.71 7.46 10.27
C ILE A 30 -2.57 8.30 9.74
N ASN A 31 -2.60 9.60 9.99
CA ASN A 31 -1.54 10.49 9.53
C ASN A 31 -0.27 10.25 10.35
N CYS A 32 0.82 9.95 9.65
CA CYS A 32 2.13 9.76 10.25
C CYS A 32 2.93 11.04 10.00
N ASP A 33 3.20 11.81 11.05
CA ASP A 33 3.90 13.09 10.91
C ASP A 33 5.38 12.86 10.59
N MET A 34 5.72 13.02 9.33
CA MET A 34 7.08 12.78 8.84
C MET A 34 8.06 13.80 9.39
N ALA A 35 7.62 15.05 9.61
CA ALA A 35 8.48 16.09 10.17
C ALA A 35 8.89 15.75 11.62
N LYS A 36 7.98 15.13 12.36
CA LYS A 36 8.26 14.68 13.73
C LYS A 36 8.87 13.29 13.76
N ARG A 37 9.13 12.70 12.59
CA ARG A 37 9.73 11.36 12.44
C ARG A 37 8.90 10.27 13.14
N GLU A 38 7.57 10.40 13.10
CA GLU A 38 6.69 9.38 13.66
C GLU A 38 6.87 8.01 12.98
N HIS A 39 7.24 8.02 11.70
CA HIS A 39 7.54 6.81 10.94
C HIS A 39 8.82 6.11 11.42
N LYS A 40 9.59 6.75 12.30
CA LYS A 40 10.81 6.19 12.90
C LYS A 40 10.64 5.93 14.39
N SER A 41 9.44 6.13 14.94
CA SER A 41 9.18 5.86 16.34
C SER A 41 9.25 4.37 16.65
N PRO A 42 9.58 3.99 17.91
CA PRO A 42 9.63 2.57 18.27
C PRO A 42 8.31 1.84 18.01
N GLU A 43 7.18 2.49 18.25
CA GLU A 43 5.86 1.90 18.00
C GLU A 43 5.66 1.61 16.53
N PHE A 44 6.03 2.56 15.66
CA PHE A 44 5.86 2.37 14.23
C PHE A 44 6.83 1.32 13.69
N LEU A 45 8.06 1.30 14.17
CA LEU A 45 9.06 0.34 13.72
C LEU A 45 8.68 -1.10 14.06
N LYS A 46 7.82 -1.31 15.06
CA LYS A 46 7.26 -2.64 15.33
C LYS A 46 6.29 -3.06 14.22
N LYS A 47 5.62 -2.10 13.60
CA LYS A 47 4.68 -2.37 12.50
C LYS A 47 5.41 -2.54 11.18
N ASN A 48 6.45 -1.75 10.96
CA ASN A 48 7.28 -1.81 9.75
C ASN A 48 8.72 -1.45 10.09
N PRO A 49 9.59 -2.45 10.24
CA PRO A 49 11.00 -2.20 10.59
C PRO A 49 11.74 -1.30 9.61
N SER A 50 11.33 -1.22 8.35
CA SER A 50 11.95 -0.32 7.37
C SER A 50 11.64 1.15 7.63
N GLY A 51 10.64 1.43 8.48
CA GLY A 51 10.26 2.79 8.84
C GLY A 51 9.72 3.60 7.69
N LYS A 52 8.99 2.97 6.76
CA LYS A 52 8.42 3.64 5.59
C LYS A 52 6.91 3.50 5.59
N ILE A 53 6.24 4.43 4.94
CA ILE A 53 4.82 4.38 4.69
C ILE A 53 4.59 4.08 3.19
N PRO A 54 3.46 3.49 2.79
CA PRO A 54 2.32 3.13 3.62
C PRO A 54 2.51 1.83 4.40
N VAL A 55 1.71 1.66 5.44
CA VAL A 55 1.55 0.39 6.13
C VAL A 55 0.05 0.16 6.31
N LEU A 56 -0.43 -1.04 5.99
CA LEU A 56 -1.81 -1.43 6.25
C LEU A 56 -1.82 -2.28 7.51
N GLU A 57 -2.59 -1.86 8.50
CA GLU A 57 -2.78 -2.62 9.73
C GLU A 57 -4.15 -3.26 9.70
N LEU A 58 -4.18 -4.58 9.79
CA LEU A 58 -5.43 -5.35 9.79
C LEU A 58 -6.09 -5.28 11.17
N ASP A 59 -7.36 -5.70 11.22
CA ASP A 59 -8.12 -5.65 12.48
C ASP A 59 -7.50 -6.52 13.57
N ASP A 60 -6.76 -7.56 13.20
CA ASP A 60 -6.09 -8.44 14.17
C ASP A 60 -4.68 -7.97 14.53
N GLY A 61 -4.25 -6.82 14.04
CA GLY A 61 -2.96 -6.22 14.35
C GLY A 61 -1.82 -6.59 13.41
N ARG A 62 -2.03 -7.53 12.48
CA ARG A 62 -0.99 -7.85 11.49
C ARG A 62 -0.83 -6.68 10.54
N CYS A 63 0.40 -6.45 10.08
CA CYS A 63 0.72 -5.31 9.22
C CYS A 63 1.33 -5.78 7.91
N ILE A 64 0.99 -5.07 6.84
CA ILE A 64 1.53 -5.29 5.50
C ILE A 64 2.19 -3.98 5.05
N SER A 65 3.43 -4.06 4.61
CA SER A 65 4.15 -2.91 4.07
C SER A 65 4.25 -3.02 2.56
N GLU A 66 4.64 -1.92 1.92
CA GLU A 66 4.78 -1.75 0.48
C GLU A 66 3.43 -1.60 -0.22
N SER A 67 3.33 -0.57 -1.07
CA SER A 67 2.05 -0.19 -1.69
C SER A 67 1.46 -1.29 -2.57
N ILE A 68 2.28 -1.96 -3.39
CA ILE A 68 1.75 -2.99 -4.29
C ILE A 68 1.27 -4.23 -3.54
N PRO A 69 2.04 -4.78 -2.57
CA PRO A 69 1.50 -5.87 -1.73
C PRO A 69 0.22 -5.49 -0.99
N ILE A 70 0.10 -4.26 -0.51
CA ILE A 70 -1.13 -3.78 0.14
C ILE A 70 -2.28 -3.81 -0.86
N CYS A 71 -2.08 -3.29 -2.07
CA CYS A 71 -3.11 -3.32 -3.11
C CYS A 71 -3.50 -4.75 -3.47
N ARG A 72 -2.53 -5.66 -3.51
CA ARG A 72 -2.80 -7.07 -3.79
C ARG A 72 -3.69 -7.68 -2.70
N TYR A 73 -3.46 -7.32 -1.44
CA TYR A 73 -4.32 -7.79 -0.36
C TYR A 73 -5.75 -7.26 -0.52
N LEU A 74 -5.89 -5.97 -0.85
CA LEU A 74 -7.21 -5.37 -1.06
C LEU A 74 -7.92 -6.01 -2.26
N GLU A 75 -7.18 -6.36 -3.31
CA GLU A 75 -7.72 -7.06 -4.46
C GLU A 75 -8.33 -8.41 -4.04
N SER A 76 -7.66 -9.13 -3.13
CA SER A 76 -8.15 -10.42 -2.67
C SER A 76 -9.44 -10.31 -1.86
N LEU A 77 -9.65 -9.17 -1.19
CA LEU A 77 -10.88 -8.94 -0.42
C LEU A 77 -12.06 -8.59 -1.32
N VAL A 78 -11.83 -7.85 -2.40
CA VAL A 78 -12.85 -7.39 -3.34
C VAL A 78 -12.33 -7.64 -4.76
N PRO A 79 -12.51 -8.86 -5.30
CA PRO A 79 -11.93 -9.19 -6.60
C PRO A 79 -12.50 -8.42 -7.79
N ASP A 80 -13.70 -7.86 -7.67
CA ASP A 80 -14.34 -7.08 -8.73
C ASP A 80 -14.33 -5.59 -8.36
N PRO A 81 -13.95 -4.70 -9.27
CA PRO A 81 -13.38 -4.97 -10.59
C PRO A 81 -11.97 -5.57 -10.48
N ASN A 82 -11.59 -6.42 -11.43
CA ASN A 82 -10.27 -7.04 -11.44
C ASN A 82 -9.23 -6.01 -11.86
N LEU A 83 -8.21 -5.78 -11.02
CA LEU A 83 -7.17 -4.79 -11.27
C LEU A 83 -5.77 -5.40 -11.32
N PHE A 84 -5.65 -6.72 -11.08
CA PHE A 84 -4.35 -7.43 -11.07
C PHE A 84 -4.24 -8.54 -12.11
N GLY A 85 -5.29 -8.76 -12.91
CA GLY A 85 -5.29 -9.80 -13.92
C GLY A 85 -6.11 -11.01 -13.54
N GLU A 86 -6.61 -11.74 -14.55
CA GLU A 86 -7.52 -12.87 -14.35
C GLU A 86 -6.85 -14.22 -14.53
N ASP A 87 -5.80 -14.28 -15.36
CA ASP A 87 -5.09 -15.53 -15.63
C ASP A 87 -3.60 -15.37 -15.33
N ALA A 88 -2.88 -16.47 -15.40
CA ALA A 88 -1.47 -16.48 -15.03
C ALA A 88 -0.65 -15.51 -15.88
N PHE A 89 -0.95 -15.39 -17.17
CA PHE A 89 -0.22 -14.45 -18.03
C PHE A 89 -0.49 -13.02 -17.65
N GLU A 90 -1.77 -12.64 -17.49
CA GLU A 90 -2.14 -11.27 -17.14
C GLU A 90 -1.56 -10.85 -15.79
N ILE A 91 -1.65 -11.74 -14.80
CA ILE A 91 -1.11 -11.47 -13.48
C ILE A 91 0.39 -11.22 -13.57
N SER A 92 1.10 -12.07 -14.31
CA SER A 92 2.56 -11.95 -14.44
C SER A 92 2.94 -10.73 -15.28
N PHE A 93 2.19 -10.42 -16.32
CA PHE A 93 2.45 -9.26 -17.17
C PHE A 93 2.27 -7.96 -16.39
N ILE A 94 1.19 -7.86 -15.62
CA ILE A 94 0.92 -6.67 -14.78
C ILE A 94 2.02 -6.52 -13.74
N GLU A 95 2.42 -7.61 -13.11
CA GLU A 95 3.52 -7.60 -12.14
C GLU A 95 4.81 -7.10 -12.78
N SER A 96 5.11 -7.58 -13.98
CA SER A 96 6.28 -7.17 -14.73
C SER A 96 6.27 -5.66 -15.00
N ARG A 97 5.12 -5.12 -15.42
CA ARG A 97 4.99 -3.69 -15.68
C ARG A 97 5.13 -2.87 -14.40
N ASN A 98 4.55 -3.34 -13.29
CA ASN A 98 4.70 -2.67 -12.01
C ASN A 98 6.16 -2.61 -11.58
N ARG A 99 6.88 -3.72 -11.73
CA ARG A 99 8.31 -3.77 -11.39
C ARG A 99 9.12 -2.84 -12.26
N HIS A 100 8.83 -2.81 -13.57
CA HIS A 100 9.52 -1.93 -14.50
C HIS A 100 9.35 -0.47 -14.13
N ILE A 101 8.10 -0.05 -13.90
CA ILE A 101 7.80 1.34 -13.54
C ILE A 101 8.46 1.70 -12.21
N GLU A 102 8.38 0.82 -11.22
CA GLU A 102 8.93 1.05 -9.90
C GLU A 102 10.46 1.20 -9.94
N LEU A 103 11.14 0.31 -10.65
CA LEU A 103 12.60 0.29 -10.67
C LEU A 103 13.18 1.30 -11.64
N GLU A 104 12.52 1.57 -12.76
CA GLU A 104 13.08 2.40 -13.84
C GLU A 104 12.61 3.84 -13.81
N LEU A 105 11.41 4.09 -13.28
CA LEU A 105 10.81 5.41 -13.29
C LEU A 105 10.56 5.94 -11.89
N TRP A 106 9.84 5.17 -11.07
CA TRP A 106 9.39 5.63 -9.76
C TRP A 106 10.54 5.96 -8.83
N THR A 107 11.58 5.13 -8.83
CA THR A 107 12.73 5.34 -7.96
C THR A 107 13.61 6.50 -8.43
N GLN A 108 13.41 7.00 -9.65
CA GLN A 108 14.15 8.13 -10.19
C GLN A 108 13.53 9.48 -9.77
N ILE A 109 12.33 9.44 -9.25
CA ILE A 109 11.62 10.61 -8.79
C ILE A 109 11.97 10.91 -7.34
#